data_24091db6e084db0d95ac6363e3deaa6c
#
_entry.id   24091db6e084db0d95ac6363e3deaa6c
#
_cell.length_a   1.000
_cell.length_b   1.000
_cell.length_c   1.000
_cell.angle_alpha   90.00
_cell.angle_beta   90.00
_cell.angle_gamma   90.00
#
_symmetry.space_group_name_H-M   'P 1'
#
loop_
_entity.id
_entity.type
_entity.pdbx_description
1 polymer ?
#
loop_
_entity_poly.entity_id
_entity_poly.type
_entity_poly.pdbx_seq_one_letter_code
_entity_poly.pdbx_strand_id
1 'polypeptide(L)'
;IVWSWQRLVDPKTVSPYASYPGSMRIVNGTDIAEGIKARASLGVTALNDPTVEVTLTQPNAAFLAMLAHPSLVPIDKVLVGRFGDKWTKPEHFVSSGAYKLSQWVVNERIVAVRNPKYWDNAHTVINKVTYLPISSEAADVNRYKAGEIDIAYTVPINQFAQLKKTLGSELDVSPQLATYYYEFNTTRPPFSDARVRKALN
;
A
#
# COMPACT_ATOMS: atom_id res chain seq x y z
N ILE A 1 -12.25 4.64 -11.57
CA ILE A 1 -12.39 4.65 -10.10
C ILE A 1 -13.47 3.64 -9.69
N VAL A 2 -14.75 3.82 -10.07
CA VAL A 2 -15.88 2.99 -9.62
C VAL A 2 -15.62 1.50 -9.75
N TRP A 3 -15.24 1.03 -10.95
CA TRP A 3 -14.93 -0.37 -11.19
C TRP A 3 -13.75 -0.87 -10.33
N SER A 4 -12.71 -0.06 -10.13
CA SER A 4 -11.53 -0.43 -9.34
C SER A 4 -11.90 -0.64 -7.87
N TRP A 5 -12.71 0.23 -7.31
CA TRP A 5 -13.15 0.12 -5.91
C TRP A 5 -14.16 -1.01 -5.71
N GLN A 6 -15.07 -1.23 -6.68
CA GLN A 6 -15.94 -2.40 -6.68
C GLN A 6 -15.17 -3.72 -6.77
N ARG A 7 -14.07 -3.74 -7.53
CA ARG A 7 -13.16 -4.89 -7.58
C ARG A 7 -12.41 -5.08 -6.26
N LEU A 8 -11.97 -3.99 -5.62
CA LEU A 8 -11.25 -4.04 -4.34
C LEU A 8 -12.05 -4.76 -3.26
N VAL A 9 -13.36 -4.43 -3.13
CA VAL A 9 -14.25 -5.02 -2.11
C VAL A 9 -14.81 -6.38 -2.50
N ASP A 10 -14.68 -6.81 -3.76
CA ASP A 10 -15.20 -8.10 -4.24
C ASP A 10 -14.42 -9.26 -3.60
N PRO A 11 -15.07 -10.16 -2.82
CA PRO A 11 -14.40 -11.32 -2.22
C PRO A 11 -13.64 -12.18 -3.24
N LYS A 12 -14.10 -12.23 -4.50
CA LYS A 12 -13.42 -12.96 -5.58
C LYS A 12 -12.04 -12.38 -5.93
N THR A 13 -11.78 -11.13 -5.58
CA THR A 13 -10.47 -10.51 -5.79
C THR A 13 -9.45 -10.94 -4.74
N VAL A 14 -9.91 -11.45 -3.59
CA VAL A 14 -9.06 -11.87 -2.45
C VAL A 14 -8.06 -10.77 -2.06
N SER A 15 -8.51 -9.51 -2.07
CA SER A 15 -7.65 -8.38 -1.70
C SER A 15 -7.43 -8.34 -0.18
N PRO A 16 -6.19 -8.19 0.32
CA PRO A 16 -5.94 -7.99 1.74
C PRO A 16 -6.53 -6.68 2.28
N TYR A 17 -6.92 -5.76 1.39
CA TYR A 17 -7.51 -4.47 1.71
C TYR A 17 -9.01 -4.39 1.37
N ALA A 18 -9.69 -5.51 1.20
CA ALA A 18 -11.12 -5.53 0.87
C ALA A 18 -11.99 -4.79 1.91
N SER A 19 -11.60 -4.80 3.19
CA SER A 19 -12.29 -4.11 4.29
C SER A 19 -12.05 -2.59 4.33
N TYR A 20 -11.05 -2.09 3.59
CA TYR A 20 -10.63 -0.68 3.69
C TYR A 20 -11.75 0.31 3.31
N PRO A 21 -12.53 0.12 2.21
CA PRO A 21 -13.67 0.98 1.90
C PRO A 21 -14.74 1.02 2.99
N GLY A 22 -14.97 -0.10 3.71
CA GLY A 22 -15.83 -0.14 4.90
C GLY A 22 -15.30 0.73 6.04
N SER A 23 -13.98 0.67 6.30
CA SER A 23 -13.31 1.53 7.30
C SER A 23 -13.42 3.02 6.93
N MET A 24 -13.48 3.36 5.64
CA MET A 24 -13.73 4.71 5.13
C MET A 24 -15.19 5.15 5.29
N ARG A 25 -16.08 4.28 5.75
CA ARG A 25 -17.53 4.50 5.87
C ARG A 25 -18.26 4.54 4.53
N ILE A 26 -17.70 4.00 3.47
CA ILE A 26 -18.41 3.91 2.18
C ILE A 26 -19.59 2.93 2.34
N VAL A 27 -20.77 3.36 1.90
CA VAL A 27 -22.01 2.54 1.97
C VAL A 27 -21.77 1.16 1.37
N ASN A 28 -22.19 0.13 2.09
CA ASN A 28 -22.07 -1.29 1.76
C ASN A 28 -20.63 -1.84 1.68
N GLY A 29 -19.58 -1.05 1.98
CA GLY A 29 -18.19 -1.50 1.87
C GLY A 29 -17.90 -2.75 2.69
N THR A 30 -18.34 -2.82 3.95
CA THR A 30 -18.20 -3.99 4.83
C THR A 30 -19.03 -5.18 4.35
N ASP A 31 -20.31 -4.98 4.09
CA ASP A 31 -21.23 -6.05 3.69
C ASP A 31 -20.79 -6.76 2.40
N ILE A 32 -20.19 -5.99 1.47
CA ILE A 32 -19.68 -6.57 0.22
C ILE A 32 -18.40 -7.36 0.47
N ALA A 33 -17.47 -6.82 1.28
CA ALA A 33 -16.23 -7.52 1.62
C ALA A 33 -16.49 -8.85 2.36
N GLU A 34 -17.58 -8.92 3.12
CA GLU A 34 -18.07 -10.13 3.80
C GLU A 34 -18.90 -11.05 2.89
N GLY A 35 -19.13 -10.66 1.63
CA GLY A 35 -19.91 -11.45 0.68
C GLY A 35 -21.44 -11.37 0.87
N ILE A 36 -21.93 -10.48 1.71
CA ILE A 36 -23.36 -10.31 2.03
C ILE A 36 -24.09 -9.58 0.90
N LYS A 37 -23.42 -8.59 0.29
CA LYS A 37 -24.01 -7.78 -0.79
C LYS A 37 -23.20 -7.87 -2.09
N ALA A 38 -23.87 -7.57 -3.19
CA ALA A 38 -23.24 -7.52 -4.50
C ALA A 38 -22.29 -6.30 -4.62
N ARG A 39 -21.13 -6.46 -5.24
CA ARG A 39 -20.13 -5.38 -5.40
C ARG A 39 -20.69 -4.12 -6.10
N ALA A 40 -21.69 -4.28 -6.96
CA ALA A 40 -22.33 -3.17 -7.65
C ALA A 40 -23.11 -2.24 -6.73
N SER A 41 -23.42 -2.67 -5.50
CA SER A 41 -24.12 -1.86 -4.49
C SER A 41 -23.19 -0.98 -3.64
N LEU A 42 -21.87 -0.99 -3.92
CA LEU A 42 -20.92 -0.09 -3.25
C LEU A 42 -21.35 1.37 -3.47
N GLY A 43 -21.35 2.15 -2.39
CA GLY A 43 -21.70 3.57 -2.43
C GLY A 43 -20.72 4.46 -3.22
N VAL A 44 -20.44 4.08 -4.47
CA VAL A 44 -19.59 4.84 -5.40
C VAL A 44 -20.19 4.80 -6.79
N THR A 45 -20.45 5.97 -7.37
CA THR A 45 -21.15 6.11 -8.66
C THR A 45 -20.45 7.16 -9.53
N ALA A 46 -20.32 6.90 -10.82
CA ALA A 46 -19.91 7.93 -11.79
C ALA A 46 -21.15 8.71 -12.21
N LEU A 47 -21.20 10.00 -11.90
CA LEU A 47 -22.27 10.89 -12.35
C LEU A 47 -22.08 11.30 -13.82
N ASN A 48 -20.83 11.50 -14.22
CA ASN A 48 -20.37 11.77 -15.57
C ASN A 48 -18.87 11.45 -15.66
N ASP A 49 -18.23 11.66 -16.81
CA ASP A 49 -16.82 11.32 -17.03
C ASP A 49 -15.84 11.89 -15.97
N PRO A 50 -15.90 13.18 -15.59
CA PRO A 50 -14.96 13.70 -14.59
C PRO A 50 -15.44 13.61 -13.14
N THR A 51 -16.69 13.15 -12.87
CA THR A 51 -17.30 13.27 -11.55
C THR A 51 -17.67 11.92 -10.97
N VAL A 52 -17.10 11.60 -9.80
CA VAL A 52 -17.45 10.43 -9.00
C VAL A 52 -18.10 10.89 -7.71
N GLU A 53 -19.28 10.36 -7.42
CA GLU A 53 -19.98 10.53 -6.15
C GLU A 53 -19.68 9.36 -5.23
N VAL A 54 -19.37 9.66 -3.97
CA VAL A 54 -19.16 8.65 -2.93
C VAL A 54 -20.12 8.91 -1.79
N THR A 55 -20.96 7.92 -1.48
CA THR A 55 -21.93 7.97 -0.38
C THR A 55 -21.35 7.30 0.86
N LEU A 56 -21.32 8.03 1.97
CA LEU A 56 -20.85 7.54 3.26
C LEU A 56 -22.02 7.21 4.17
N THR A 57 -21.86 6.19 5.03
CA THR A 57 -22.86 5.82 6.05
C THR A 57 -22.97 6.86 7.17
N GLN A 58 -21.91 7.64 7.38
CA GLN A 58 -21.87 8.76 8.33
C GLN A 58 -20.69 9.69 7.95
N PRO A 59 -20.68 10.95 8.41
CA PRO A 59 -19.57 11.86 8.17
C PRO A 59 -18.22 11.27 8.61
N ASN A 60 -17.20 11.48 7.79
CA ASN A 60 -15.82 11.05 8.06
C ASN A 60 -14.85 12.17 7.71
N ALA A 61 -14.35 12.89 8.70
CA ALA A 61 -13.42 14.01 8.50
C ALA A 61 -12.09 13.58 7.87
N ALA A 62 -11.67 12.32 8.06
CA ALA A 62 -10.45 11.78 7.50
C ALA A 62 -10.62 11.25 6.06
N PHE A 63 -11.82 11.26 5.50
CA PHE A 63 -12.13 10.59 4.23
C PHE A 63 -11.16 10.99 3.10
N LEU A 64 -10.90 12.29 2.92
CA LEU A 64 -9.99 12.77 1.87
C LEU A 64 -8.55 12.31 2.08
N ALA A 65 -8.07 12.31 3.33
CA ALA A 65 -6.72 11.79 3.64
C ALA A 65 -6.62 10.29 3.39
N MET A 66 -7.68 9.54 3.65
CA MET A 66 -7.74 8.10 3.40
C MET A 66 -7.70 7.75 1.91
N LEU A 67 -8.07 8.66 1.01
CA LEU A 67 -7.96 8.45 -0.45
C LEU A 67 -6.52 8.28 -0.94
N ALA A 68 -5.53 8.70 -0.16
CA ALA A 68 -4.11 8.51 -0.48
C ALA A 68 -3.63 7.06 -0.34
N HIS A 69 -4.45 6.16 0.22
CA HIS A 69 -4.07 4.76 0.42
C HIS A 69 -3.88 4.04 -0.92
N PRO A 70 -2.78 3.27 -1.11
CA PRO A 70 -2.46 2.61 -2.39
C PRO A 70 -3.54 1.66 -2.92
N SER A 71 -4.35 1.04 -2.04
CA SER A 71 -5.42 0.13 -2.47
C SER A 71 -6.53 0.81 -3.27
N LEU A 72 -6.64 2.14 -3.19
CA LEU A 72 -7.68 2.93 -3.87
C LEU A 72 -7.23 3.45 -5.25
N VAL A 73 -5.98 3.22 -5.63
CA VAL A 73 -5.47 3.64 -6.93
C VAL A 73 -6.32 3.03 -8.06
N PRO A 74 -6.79 3.83 -9.01
CA PRO A 74 -7.51 3.31 -10.17
C PRO A 74 -6.66 2.37 -11.00
N ILE A 75 -7.23 1.25 -11.39
CA ILE A 75 -6.61 0.26 -12.28
C ILE A 75 -7.40 0.17 -13.59
N ASP A 76 -6.71 -0.14 -14.67
CA ASP A 76 -7.32 -0.23 -15.99
C ASP A 76 -8.13 -1.52 -16.13
N LYS A 77 -9.47 -1.38 -16.22
CA LYS A 77 -10.40 -2.49 -16.40
C LYS A 77 -10.15 -3.29 -17.68
N VAL A 78 -9.76 -2.60 -18.76
CA VAL A 78 -9.53 -3.23 -20.07
C VAL A 78 -8.30 -4.12 -20.00
N LEU A 79 -7.23 -3.63 -19.40
CA LEU A 79 -5.97 -4.39 -19.24
C LEU A 79 -6.16 -5.60 -18.32
N VAL A 80 -6.87 -5.43 -17.20
CA VAL A 80 -7.19 -6.56 -16.31
C VAL A 80 -8.02 -7.61 -17.04
N GLY A 81 -9.04 -7.18 -17.82
CA GLY A 81 -9.87 -8.11 -18.60
C GLY A 81 -9.11 -8.82 -19.70
N ARG A 82 -8.14 -8.14 -20.34
CA ARG A 82 -7.36 -8.70 -21.45
C ARG A 82 -6.23 -9.63 -20.99
N PHE A 83 -5.55 -9.29 -19.90
CA PHE A 83 -4.31 -9.96 -19.49
C PHE A 83 -4.43 -10.77 -18.20
N GLY A 84 -5.60 -10.74 -17.53
CA GLY A 84 -5.79 -11.42 -16.24
C GLY A 84 -4.71 -10.99 -15.25
N ASP A 85 -4.07 -11.92 -14.54
CA ASP A 85 -3.03 -11.64 -13.54
C ASP A 85 -1.75 -11.04 -14.14
N LYS A 86 -1.59 -11.10 -15.47
CA LYS A 86 -0.42 -10.55 -16.15
C LYS A 86 -0.50 -9.04 -16.39
N TRP A 87 -1.62 -8.38 -16.04
CA TRP A 87 -1.77 -6.94 -16.21
C TRP A 87 -0.73 -6.12 -15.43
N THR A 88 -0.16 -6.70 -14.36
CA THR A 88 0.90 -6.09 -13.54
C THR A 88 2.31 -6.21 -14.15
N LYS A 89 2.48 -6.94 -15.24
CA LYS A 89 3.77 -7.08 -15.91
C LYS A 89 4.17 -5.75 -16.58
N PRO A 90 5.49 -5.43 -16.65
CA PRO A 90 5.96 -4.17 -17.22
C PRO A 90 5.37 -3.83 -18.60
N GLU A 91 5.24 -4.83 -19.46
CA GLU A 91 4.71 -4.70 -20.82
C GLU A 91 3.21 -4.37 -20.89
N HIS A 92 2.47 -4.56 -19.80
CA HIS A 92 1.03 -4.33 -19.72
C HIS A 92 0.65 -3.28 -18.68
N PHE A 93 1.58 -2.89 -17.82
CA PHE A 93 1.31 -2.00 -16.71
C PHE A 93 1.11 -0.54 -17.17
N VAL A 94 -0.01 0.05 -16.79
CA VAL A 94 -0.31 1.47 -17.01
C VAL A 94 -0.36 2.20 -15.67
N SER A 95 0.22 3.38 -15.62
CA SER A 95 0.26 4.22 -14.43
C SER A 95 -0.25 5.63 -14.72
N SER A 96 -1.07 6.14 -13.82
CA SER A 96 -1.45 7.56 -13.77
C SER A 96 -0.51 8.39 -12.87
N GLY A 97 0.44 7.75 -12.18
CA GLY A 97 1.38 8.39 -11.27
C GLY A 97 2.61 8.97 -11.95
N ALA A 98 3.49 9.58 -11.15
CA ALA A 98 4.74 10.21 -11.59
C ALA A 98 5.71 9.24 -12.28
N TYR A 99 5.60 7.95 -11.96
CA TYR A 99 6.45 6.89 -12.51
C TYR A 99 5.61 5.77 -13.12
N LYS A 100 6.19 5.09 -14.09
CA LYS A 100 5.65 3.87 -14.69
C LYS A 100 6.65 2.73 -14.54
N LEU A 101 6.13 1.51 -14.37
CA LEU A 101 6.94 0.31 -14.27
C LEU A 101 7.66 0.05 -15.61
N SER A 102 8.98 -0.06 -15.56
CA SER A 102 9.83 -0.35 -16.71
C SER A 102 10.37 -1.76 -16.69
N GLN A 103 10.72 -2.26 -15.49
CA GLN A 103 11.28 -3.60 -15.33
C GLN A 103 10.88 -4.19 -13.99
N TRP A 104 10.63 -5.48 -13.94
CA TRP A 104 10.44 -6.24 -12.72
C TRP A 104 11.14 -7.60 -12.86
N VAL A 105 12.28 -7.72 -12.20
CA VAL A 105 13.01 -8.99 -12.09
C VAL A 105 12.84 -9.46 -10.64
N VAL A 106 12.16 -10.60 -10.48
CA VAL A 106 11.84 -11.15 -9.16
C VAL A 106 13.11 -11.39 -8.36
N ASN A 107 13.11 -10.96 -7.10
CA ASN A 107 14.23 -11.04 -6.16
C ASN A 107 15.52 -10.28 -6.58
N GLU A 108 15.46 -9.49 -7.63
CA GLU A 108 16.63 -8.73 -8.10
C GLU A 108 16.38 -7.22 -8.08
N ARG A 109 15.36 -6.74 -8.82
CA ARG A 109 15.04 -5.31 -8.88
C ARG A 109 13.68 -5.02 -9.47
N ILE A 110 13.15 -3.86 -9.08
CA ILE A 110 12.04 -3.20 -9.78
C ILE A 110 12.55 -1.85 -10.26
N VAL A 111 12.36 -1.53 -11.55
CA VAL A 111 12.74 -0.25 -12.13
C VAL A 111 11.49 0.52 -12.53
N ALA A 112 11.35 1.71 -11.97
CA ALA A 112 10.35 2.69 -12.34
C ALA A 112 11.01 3.86 -13.08
N VAL A 113 10.41 4.29 -14.18
CA VAL A 113 10.89 5.43 -14.97
C VAL A 113 9.85 6.54 -14.96
N ARG A 114 10.31 7.79 -15.05
CA ARG A 114 9.47 8.97 -15.10
C ARG A 114 8.37 8.83 -16.17
N ASN A 115 7.14 9.18 -15.78
CA ASN A 115 5.98 9.15 -16.65
C ASN A 115 5.73 10.55 -17.25
N PRO A 116 6.03 10.78 -18.53
CA PRO A 116 5.85 12.09 -19.14
C PRO A 116 4.38 12.52 -19.27
N LYS A 117 3.43 11.58 -19.07
CA LYS A 117 1.98 11.85 -19.10
C LYS A 117 1.41 12.11 -17.70
N TYR A 118 2.24 12.11 -16.67
CA TYR A 118 1.80 12.46 -15.33
C TYR A 118 1.37 13.93 -15.29
N TRP A 119 0.25 14.23 -14.64
CA TRP A 119 -0.31 15.59 -14.63
C TRP A 119 0.65 16.65 -14.09
N ASP A 120 1.49 16.27 -13.11
CA ASP A 120 2.50 17.13 -12.49
C ASP A 120 3.94 16.72 -12.90
N ASN A 121 4.11 16.29 -14.12
CA ASN A 121 5.41 15.84 -14.62
C ASN A 121 6.47 16.96 -14.61
N ALA A 122 6.07 18.23 -14.68
CA ALA A 122 7.01 19.36 -14.62
C ALA A 122 7.82 19.39 -13.32
N HIS A 123 7.24 18.97 -12.21
CA HIS A 123 7.90 18.92 -10.90
C HIS A 123 8.54 17.55 -10.59
N THR A 124 8.49 16.60 -11.49
CA THR A 124 9.14 15.29 -11.30
C THR A 124 10.60 15.37 -11.72
N VAL A 125 11.51 15.49 -10.77
CA VAL A 125 12.95 15.71 -11.01
C VAL A 125 13.69 14.41 -11.31
N ILE A 126 13.39 13.33 -10.57
CA ILE A 126 14.10 12.04 -10.70
C ILE A 126 13.56 11.29 -11.92
N ASN A 127 14.44 10.87 -12.82
CA ASN A 127 14.05 10.20 -14.07
C ASN A 127 13.87 8.69 -13.93
N LYS A 128 14.57 8.07 -12.98
CA LYS A 128 14.56 6.62 -12.76
C LYS A 128 14.73 6.30 -11.28
N VAL A 129 13.92 5.37 -10.77
CA VAL A 129 14.04 4.80 -9.43
C VAL A 129 14.23 3.30 -9.56
N THR A 130 15.22 2.76 -8.87
CA THR A 130 15.48 1.33 -8.81
C THR A 130 15.27 0.85 -7.38
N TYR A 131 14.32 -0.06 -7.19
CA TYR A 131 14.07 -0.72 -5.91
C TYR A 131 14.82 -2.05 -5.89
N LEU A 132 15.64 -2.24 -4.87
CA LEU A 132 16.39 -3.48 -4.64
C LEU A 132 15.76 -4.23 -3.47
N PRO A 133 15.25 -5.45 -3.64
CA PRO A 133 14.70 -6.26 -2.57
C PRO A 133 15.83 -6.82 -1.69
N ILE A 134 16.22 -6.07 -0.68
CA ILE A 134 17.27 -6.45 0.27
C ILE A 134 16.57 -7.00 1.52
N SER A 135 16.86 -8.23 1.90
CA SER A 135 16.21 -8.93 3.01
C SER A 135 16.86 -8.69 4.37
N SER A 136 18.04 -8.07 4.41
CA SER A 136 18.80 -7.80 5.63
C SER A 136 18.98 -6.29 5.82
N GLU A 137 18.42 -5.73 6.90
CA GLU A 137 18.60 -4.33 7.26
C GLU A 137 20.08 -3.94 7.44
N ALA A 138 20.89 -4.86 7.97
CA ALA A 138 22.33 -4.62 8.11
C ALA A 138 23.04 -4.55 6.75
N ALA A 139 22.66 -5.39 5.78
CA ALA A 139 23.18 -5.34 4.43
C ALA A 139 22.76 -4.04 3.73
N ASP A 140 21.51 -3.59 3.95
CA ASP A 140 20.98 -2.34 3.40
C ASP A 140 21.81 -1.13 3.89
N VAL A 141 22.04 -1.03 5.20
CA VAL A 141 22.89 0.01 5.78
C VAL A 141 24.33 -0.04 5.26
N ASN A 142 24.91 -1.23 5.09
CA ASN A 142 26.26 -1.35 4.55
C ASN A 142 26.35 -0.89 3.10
N ARG A 143 25.36 -1.21 2.27
CA ARG A 143 25.28 -0.74 0.88
C ARG A 143 25.09 0.77 0.79
N TYR A 144 24.30 1.35 1.67
CA TYR A 144 24.16 2.81 1.80
C TYR A 144 25.52 3.45 2.11
N LYS A 145 26.23 2.95 3.12
CA LYS A 145 27.56 3.45 3.49
C LYS A 145 28.61 3.28 2.38
N ALA A 146 28.45 2.27 1.54
CA ALA A 146 29.30 2.03 0.37
C ALA A 146 28.94 2.94 -0.83
N GLY A 147 27.86 3.71 -0.75
CA GLY A 147 27.35 4.52 -1.86
C GLY A 147 26.71 3.72 -2.98
N GLU A 148 26.31 2.48 -2.72
CA GLU A 148 25.66 1.62 -3.72
C GLU A 148 24.16 1.90 -3.84
N ILE A 149 23.54 2.47 -2.80
CA ILE A 149 22.15 2.88 -2.76
C ILE A 149 22.01 4.27 -2.13
N ASP A 150 21.00 5.02 -2.54
CA ASP A 150 20.74 6.38 -2.08
C ASP A 150 19.90 6.40 -0.80
N ILE A 151 19.07 5.39 -0.59
CA ILE A 151 18.13 5.28 0.55
C ILE A 151 18.13 3.86 1.09
N ALA A 152 18.46 3.68 2.38
CA ALA A 152 18.16 2.49 3.16
C ALA A 152 16.83 2.73 3.90
N TYR A 153 15.81 1.88 3.64
CA TYR A 153 14.45 2.14 4.14
C TYR A 153 14.29 1.89 5.63
N THR A 154 14.98 0.88 6.15
CA THR A 154 14.97 0.52 7.58
C THR A 154 16.39 0.33 8.09
N VAL A 155 16.57 0.53 9.39
CA VAL A 155 17.86 0.31 10.04
C VAL A 155 17.71 -0.69 11.18
N PRO A 156 18.73 -1.53 11.44
CA PRO A 156 18.70 -2.47 12.56
C PRO A 156 18.56 -1.74 13.89
N ILE A 157 17.56 -2.09 14.69
CA ILE A 157 17.27 -1.41 15.96
C ILE A 157 18.44 -1.48 16.94
N ASN A 158 19.19 -2.59 16.93
CA ASN A 158 20.39 -2.79 17.75
C ASN A 158 21.57 -1.91 17.32
N GLN A 159 21.56 -1.35 16.10
CA GLN A 159 22.59 -0.43 15.60
C GLN A 159 22.12 1.03 15.64
N PHE A 160 20.87 1.29 16.00
CA PHE A 160 20.26 2.61 15.92
C PHE A 160 21.09 3.71 16.61
N ALA A 161 21.50 3.47 17.85
CA ALA A 161 22.28 4.45 18.63
C ALA A 161 23.63 4.78 17.97
N GLN A 162 24.31 3.78 17.42
CA GLN A 162 25.57 3.97 16.69
C GLN A 162 25.32 4.72 15.37
N LEU A 163 24.30 4.32 14.60
CA LEU A 163 23.98 4.96 13.34
C LEU A 163 23.58 6.42 13.52
N LYS A 164 22.80 6.72 14.56
CA LYS A 164 22.45 8.10 14.92
C LYS A 164 23.70 8.96 15.20
N LYS A 165 24.71 8.38 15.85
CA LYS A 165 25.98 9.07 16.14
C LYS A 165 26.84 9.27 14.89
N THR A 166 26.87 8.28 13.97
CA THR A 166 27.79 8.29 12.82
C THR A 166 27.20 8.94 11.58
N LEU A 167 25.90 8.84 11.35
CA LEU A 167 25.20 9.41 10.19
C LEU A 167 24.56 10.77 10.49
N GLY A 168 24.28 11.07 11.78
CA GLY A 168 23.73 12.36 12.16
C GLY A 168 22.40 12.66 11.47
N SER A 169 22.36 13.74 10.69
CA SER A 169 21.18 14.19 9.95
C SER A 169 20.79 13.32 8.75
N GLU A 170 21.67 12.42 8.30
CA GLU A 170 21.33 11.46 7.24
C GLU A 170 20.37 10.37 7.75
N LEU A 171 20.32 10.15 9.09
CA LEU A 171 19.36 9.25 9.71
C LEU A 171 18.05 10.00 10.00
N ASP A 172 17.07 9.87 9.12
CA ASP A 172 15.73 10.40 9.34
C ASP A 172 14.94 9.52 10.32
N VAL A 173 14.37 10.14 11.36
CA VAL A 173 13.56 9.48 12.37
C VAL A 173 12.21 10.16 12.43
N SER A 174 11.25 9.63 11.73
CA SER A 174 9.90 10.19 11.66
C SER A 174 8.93 9.44 12.57
N PRO A 175 8.12 10.14 13.40
CA PRO A 175 7.07 9.50 14.18
C PRO A 175 6.03 8.87 13.25
N GLN A 176 5.62 7.66 13.57
CA GLN A 176 4.57 6.96 12.83
C GLN A 176 3.35 6.74 13.71
N LEU A 177 2.15 7.04 13.20
CA LEU A 177 0.90 6.69 13.86
C LEU A 177 0.61 5.20 13.65
N ALA A 178 1.24 4.36 14.45
CA ALA A 178 1.12 2.91 14.38
C ALA A 178 1.14 2.29 15.77
N THR A 179 0.49 1.16 15.93
CA THR A 179 0.54 0.35 17.14
C THR A 179 1.09 -1.03 16.78
N TYR A 180 2.16 -1.44 17.45
CA TYR A 180 2.68 -2.79 17.33
C TYR A 180 2.11 -3.64 18.47
N TYR A 181 1.56 -4.82 18.16
CA TYR A 181 0.96 -5.70 19.16
C TYR A 181 1.07 -7.17 18.75
N TYR A 182 0.96 -8.05 19.73
CA TYR A 182 0.81 -9.48 19.52
C TYR A 182 -0.65 -9.89 19.68
N GLU A 183 -1.14 -10.66 18.72
CA GLU A 183 -2.46 -11.28 18.83
C GLU A 183 -2.35 -12.66 19.42
N PHE A 184 -3.14 -12.93 20.46
CA PHE A 184 -3.19 -14.24 21.08
C PHE A 184 -4.41 -15.03 20.63
N ASN A 185 -4.19 -16.27 20.16
CA ASN A 185 -5.30 -17.18 19.93
C ASN A 185 -5.86 -17.66 21.28
N THR A 186 -6.88 -16.97 21.78
CA THR A 186 -7.49 -17.22 23.09
C THR A 186 -8.26 -18.54 23.18
N THR A 187 -8.49 -19.23 22.07
CA THR A 187 -9.18 -20.52 22.04
C THR A 187 -8.23 -21.72 22.25
N ARG A 188 -6.91 -21.47 22.26
CA ARG A 188 -5.88 -22.52 22.37
C ARG A 188 -4.95 -22.31 23.56
N PRO A 189 -4.51 -23.37 24.25
CA PRO A 189 -3.44 -23.30 25.24
C PRO A 189 -2.13 -22.83 24.62
N PRO A 190 -1.26 -22.10 25.33
CA PRO A 190 -1.44 -21.64 26.71
C PRO A 190 -2.29 -20.36 26.80
N PHE A 191 -2.67 -19.74 25.67
CA PHE A 191 -3.30 -18.43 25.63
C PHE A 191 -4.81 -18.43 25.99
N SER A 192 -5.42 -19.59 26.15
CA SER A 192 -6.76 -19.71 26.73
C SER A 192 -6.80 -19.25 28.21
N ASP A 193 -5.65 -19.37 28.95
CA ASP A 193 -5.53 -18.85 30.30
C ASP A 193 -5.23 -17.33 30.30
N ALA A 194 -6.12 -16.55 30.94
CA ALA A 194 -5.95 -15.11 31.06
C ALA A 194 -4.69 -14.69 31.82
N ARG A 195 -4.20 -15.54 32.76
CA ARG A 195 -2.99 -15.23 33.53
C ARG A 195 -1.77 -15.21 32.62
N VAL A 196 -1.69 -16.15 31.67
CA VAL A 196 -0.59 -16.20 30.70
C VAL A 196 -0.60 -14.95 29.83
N ARG A 197 -1.76 -14.53 29.33
CA ARG A 197 -1.88 -13.30 28.51
C ARG A 197 -1.48 -12.05 29.29
N LYS A 198 -1.87 -11.97 30.59
CA LYS A 198 -1.47 -10.85 31.46
C LYS A 198 0.03 -10.82 31.76
N ALA A 199 0.69 -11.97 31.79
CA ALA A 199 2.14 -12.04 32.04
C ALA A 199 2.97 -11.58 30.82
N LEU A 200 2.37 -11.54 29.62
CA LEU A 200 3.02 -11.12 28.39
C LEU A 200 2.71 -9.65 28.00
N ASN A 201 1.86 -8.99 28.75
CA ASN A 201 1.46 -7.60 28.55
C ASN A 201 2.17 -6.68 29.54
#